data_235d77c70b1c59f817ed636707685209
#
_entry.id   235d77c70b1c59f817ed636707685209
#
_cell.length_a   1.000
_cell.length_b   1.000
_cell.length_c   1.000
_cell.angle_alpha   90.00
_cell.angle_beta   90.00
_cell.angle_gamma   90.00
#
_symmetry.space_group_name_H-M   'P 1'
#
loop_
_entity.id
_entity.type
_entity.pdbx_description
1 polymer ?
#
loop_
_entity_poly.entity_id
_entity_poly.type
_entity_poly.pdbx_seq_one_letter_code
_entity_poly.pdbx_strand_id
1 'polypeptide(L)'
;MAPPAPPLSRSFSLYLDVCRFLAAVFVVLSHFPQYGAVAEVANPWLHLGRESVVVFFVLSGFVIAYTTERKNASMREYCIARCTRIYSVALPLVLLGFAGAAFLVVDGFAPPEQFYQLGKVWLYLPMHLLFMGELWTVSEPPPLLAPYWSLGYEVWYYVLFGAMFYLRGRRRLLVVGALLLFVGPKLWLLLPVWASGVAAYHWQKKHTIARPLALAGWCVTLALLVAFKLAGLDVSLRMLVLDNWPFAGLHPKSADRFLADYLVCALVVTNFLCAKNADFSALLRIERPVRWLASYTFTLYLVHALVMRMWLAVYPHRQSDPVDVLSLVVVIVSMTSLIGQVTEHRKEWFEAVFVRLAARWPRRAATQ
;
A
#
# COMPACT_ATOMS: atom_id res chain seq x y z
N MET A 1 -32.45 -6.45 2.51
CA MET A 1 -31.04 -6.29 2.05
C MET A 1 -31.06 -5.77 0.62
N ALA A 2 -30.31 -4.73 0.29
CA ALA A 2 -30.15 -4.32 -1.10
C ALA A 2 -29.47 -5.45 -1.90
N PRO A 3 -29.81 -5.65 -3.18
CA PRO A 3 -29.15 -6.66 -4.01
C PRO A 3 -27.64 -6.41 -4.06
N PRO A 4 -26.81 -7.47 -4.13
CA PRO A 4 -25.38 -7.31 -4.19
C PRO A 4 -24.97 -6.49 -5.41
N ALA A 5 -23.98 -5.62 -5.24
CA ALA A 5 -23.49 -4.78 -6.32
C ALA A 5 -23.04 -5.61 -7.54
N PRO A 6 -23.29 -5.17 -8.78
CA PRO A 6 -22.89 -5.89 -9.97
C PRO A 6 -21.36 -6.08 -10.01
N PRO A 7 -20.86 -7.15 -10.64
CA PRO A 7 -19.43 -7.36 -10.80
C PRO A 7 -18.81 -6.25 -11.64
N LEU A 8 -17.53 -5.91 -11.34
CA LEU A 8 -16.73 -5.07 -12.23
C LEU A 8 -16.58 -5.78 -13.58
N SER A 9 -16.52 -5.01 -14.68
CA SER A 9 -16.21 -5.60 -15.98
C SER A 9 -14.81 -6.27 -15.94
N ARG A 10 -14.64 -7.35 -16.71
CA ARG A 10 -13.36 -8.09 -16.74
C ARG A 10 -12.21 -7.19 -17.20
N SER A 11 -12.43 -6.34 -18.21
CA SER A 11 -11.45 -5.40 -18.73
C SER A 11 -11.04 -4.36 -17.69
N PHE A 12 -11.99 -3.78 -16.97
CA PHE A 12 -11.69 -2.80 -15.92
C PHE A 12 -10.99 -3.43 -14.70
N SER A 13 -11.44 -4.63 -14.26
CA SER A 13 -10.72 -5.36 -13.20
C SER A 13 -9.26 -5.64 -13.59
N LEU A 14 -9.03 -6.01 -14.86
CA LEU A 14 -7.69 -6.27 -15.37
C LEU A 14 -6.86 -4.99 -15.47
N TYR A 15 -7.48 -3.87 -15.86
CA TYR A 15 -6.83 -2.56 -15.82
C TYR A 15 -6.33 -2.18 -14.43
N LEU A 16 -7.15 -2.39 -13.40
CA LEU A 16 -6.75 -2.15 -12.01
C LEU A 16 -5.59 -3.08 -11.56
N ASP A 17 -5.55 -4.31 -12.06
CA ASP A 17 -4.44 -5.25 -11.81
C ASP A 17 -3.15 -4.78 -12.49
N VAL A 18 -3.22 -4.24 -13.73
CA VAL A 18 -2.08 -3.60 -14.42
C VAL A 18 -1.58 -2.41 -13.62
N CYS A 19 -2.47 -1.50 -13.19
CA CYS A 19 -2.08 -0.34 -12.39
C CYS A 19 -1.39 -0.75 -11.09
N ARG A 20 -1.90 -1.77 -10.41
CA ARG A 20 -1.32 -2.30 -9.17
C ARG A 20 0.09 -2.85 -9.41
N PHE A 21 0.28 -3.64 -10.46
CA PHE A 21 1.57 -4.23 -10.79
C PHE A 21 2.59 -3.16 -11.18
N LEU A 22 2.23 -2.22 -12.07
CA LEU A 22 3.11 -1.12 -12.45
C LEU A 22 3.48 -0.23 -11.27
N ALA A 23 2.52 0.07 -10.39
CA ALA A 23 2.80 0.82 -9.17
C ALA A 23 3.83 0.09 -8.28
N ALA A 24 3.74 -1.25 -8.11
CA ALA A 24 4.74 -2.01 -7.38
C ALA A 24 6.13 -1.94 -8.03
N VAL A 25 6.19 -2.05 -9.36
CA VAL A 25 7.46 -1.94 -10.12
C VAL A 25 8.07 -0.55 -9.94
N PHE A 26 7.30 0.53 -10.05
CA PHE A 26 7.81 1.89 -9.84
C PHE A 26 8.28 2.15 -8.41
N VAL A 27 7.63 1.56 -7.40
CA VAL A 27 8.15 1.60 -6.03
C VAL A 27 9.49 0.90 -5.93
N VAL A 28 9.64 -0.30 -6.50
CA VAL A 28 10.92 -1.03 -6.53
C VAL A 28 12.00 -0.20 -7.21
N LEU A 29 11.71 0.33 -8.41
CA LEU A 29 12.65 1.15 -9.18
C LEU A 29 13.10 2.40 -8.42
N SER A 30 12.19 3.05 -7.68
CA SER A 30 12.52 4.25 -6.90
C SER A 30 13.46 3.98 -5.72
N HIS A 31 13.53 2.74 -5.24
CA HIS A 31 14.43 2.36 -4.17
C HIS A 31 15.85 2.01 -4.64
N PHE A 32 16.07 1.78 -5.95
CA PHE A 32 17.42 1.52 -6.47
C PHE A 32 18.38 2.68 -6.21
N PRO A 33 18.09 3.95 -6.60
CA PRO A 33 18.93 5.07 -6.25
C PRO A 33 18.89 5.37 -4.74
N GLN A 34 17.72 5.29 -4.11
CA GLN A 34 17.56 5.58 -2.69
C GLN A 34 18.44 4.72 -1.78
N TYR A 35 18.68 3.46 -2.14
CA TYR A 35 19.56 2.55 -1.38
C TYR A 35 20.97 2.47 -1.95
N GLY A 36 21.29 3.19 -3.03
CA GLY A 36 22.63 3.23 -3.61
C GLY A 36 22.96 2.08 -4.53
N ALA A 37 21.98 1.27 -4.97
CA ALA A 37 22.21 0.21 -5.97
C ALA A 37 22.53 0.78 -7.35
N VAL A 38 21.96 1.95 -7.70
CA VAL A 38 22.35 2.75 -8.85
C VAL A 38 22.66 4.17 -8.40
N ALA A 39 23.50 4.88 -9.18
CA ALA A 39 23.76 6.29 -8.93
C ALA A 39 22.47 7.10 -9.02
N GLU A 40 22.37 8.12 -8.19
CA GLU A 40 21.26 9.05 -8.28
C GLU A 40 21.39 9.84 -9.59
N VAL A 41 20.49 9.57 -10.51
CA VAL A 41 20.40 10.25 -11.79
C VAL A 41 19.11 11.07 -11.83
N ALA A 42 19.15 12.22 -12.49
CA ALA A 42 17.98 13.08 -12.70
C ALA A 42 16.94 12.44 -13.65
N ASN A 43 16.63 11.15 -13.44
CA ASN A 43 15.64 10.43 -14.20
C ASN A 43 14.31 10.40 -13.42
N PRO A 44 13.29 11.18 -13.83
CA PRO A 44 12.04 11.30 -13.10
C PRO A 44 11.30 9.96 -12.95
N TRP A 45 11.53 9.01 -13.83
CA TRP A 45 10.90 7.67 -13.77
C TRP A 45 11.40 6.81 -12.61
N LEU A 46 12.62 7.04 -12.15
CA LEU A 46 13.16 6.39 -10.95
C LEU A 46 12.66 7.02 -9.64
N HIS A 47 11.84 8.06 -9.71
CA HIS A 47 11.32 8.77 -8.53
C HIS A 47 9.79 8.73 -8.44
N LEU A 48 9.14 7.73 -9.06
CA LEU A 48 7.68 7.54 -9.04
C LEU A 48 7.17 6.72 -7.84
N GLY A 49 8.03 6.41 -6.87
CA GLY A 49 7.65 5.56 -5.74
C GLY A 49 6.51 6.15 -4.92
N ARG A 50 6.53 7.46 -4.65
CA ARG A 50 5.49 8.12 -3.86
C ARG A 50 4.15 8.18 -4.60
N GLU A 51 4.16 8.55 -5.87
CA GLU A 51 2.98 8.59 -6.73
C GLU A 51 2.34 7.20 -6.83
N SER A 52 3.16 6.16 -6.86
CA SER A 52 2.72 4.76 -6.84
C SER A 52 2.04 4.37 -5.52
N VAL A 53 2.49 4.90 -4.39
CA VAL A 53 1.80 4.71 -3.10
C VAL A 53 0.42 5.37 -3.12
N VAL A 54 0.27 6.55 -3.75
CA VAL A 54 -1.05 7.18 -3.95
C VAL A 54 -1.96 6.27 -4.78
N VAL A 55 -1.46 5.66 -5.86
CA VAL A 55 -2.22 4.67 -6.64
C VAL A 55 -2.67 3.50 -5.76
N PHE A 56 -1.79 2.97 -4.89
CA PHE A 56 -2.16 1.90 -3.97
C PHE A 56 -3.24 2.33 -2.97
N PHE A 57 -3.16 3.53 -2.41
CA PHE A 57 -4.18 4.03 -1.48
C PHE A 57 -5.55 4.18 -2.15
N VAL A 58 -5.61 4.76 -3.35
CA VAL A 58 -6.86 4.88 -4.12
C VAL A 58 -7.41 3.50 -4.48
N LEU A 59 -6.56 2.59 -4.97
CA LEU A 59 -6.96 1.20 -5.28
C LEU A 59 -7.48 0.47 -4.04
N SER A 60 -6.80 0.62 -2.91
CA SER A 60 -7.18 -0.02 -1.65
C SER A 60 -8.56 0.46 -1.18
N GLY A 61 -8.80 1.77 -1.16
CA GLY A 61 -10.11 2.34 -0.85
C GLY A 61 -11.22 1.88 -1.80
N PHE A 62 -10.91 1.82 -3.10
CA PHE A 62 -11.86 1.34 -4.11
C PHE A 62 -12.22 -0.14 -3.92
N VAL A 63 -11.21 -1.00 -3.77
CA VAL A 63 -11.38 -2.45 -3.64
C VAL A 63 -12.05 -2.81 -2.32
N ILE A 64 -11.75 -2.11 -1.23
CA ILE A 64 -12.40 -2.37 0.06
C ILE A 64 -13.90 -2.10 0.00
N ALA A 65 -14.32 -0.97 -0.58
CA ALA A 65 -15.73 -0.65 -0.76
C ALA A 65 -16.44 -1.70 -1.62
N TYR A 66 -15.86 -2.04 -2.78
CA TYR A 66 -16.37 -3.08 -3.68
C TYR A 66 -16.53 -4.44 -3.00
N THR A 67 -15.47 -4.93 -2.33
CA THR A 67 -15.48 -6.27 -1.73
C THR A 67 -16.39 -6.35 -0.52
N THR A 68 -16.50 -5.28 0.26
CA THR A 68 -17.35 -5.24 1.45
C THR A 68 -18.81 -5.29 1.07
N GLU A 69 -19.26 -4.50 0.10
CA GLU A 69 -20.65 -4.55 -0.38
C GLU A 69 -21.02 -5.89 -1.00
N ARG A 70 -20.05 -6.58 -1.61
CA ARG A 70 -20.32 -7.79 -2.39
C ARG A 70 -20.14 -9.09 -1.63
N LYS A 71 -19.15 -9.18 -0.74
CA LYS A 71 -18.69 -10.44 -0.14
C LYS A 71 -18.79 -10.49 1.37
N ASN A 72 -18.76 -9.36 2.05
CA ASN A 72 -18.63 -9.33 3.50
C ASN A 72 -19.96 -8.92 4.14
N ALA A 73 -20.84 -9.89 4.35
CA ALA A 73 -22.16 -9.64 4.96
C ALA A 73 -22.07 -9.21 6.43
N SER A 74 -20.97 -9.54 7.14
CA SER A 74 -20.79 -9.23 8.56
C SER A 74 -19.43 -8.60 8.86
N MET A 75 -19.35 -7.85 9.96
CA MET A 75 -18.08 -7.31 10.47
C MET A 75 -17.04 -8.41 10.73
N ARG A 76 -17.50 -9.59 11.19
CA ARG A 76 -16.63 -10.75 11.44
C ARG A 76 -15.96 -11.23 10.15
N GLU A 77 -16.72 -11.43 9.07
CA GLU A 77 -16.19 -11.83 7.76
C GLU A 77 -15.24 -10.78 7.19
N TYR A 78 -15.59 -9.52 7.35
CA TYR A 78 -14.72 -8.40 6.98
C TYR A 78 -13.38 -8.46 7.71
N CYS A 79 -13.38 -8.59 9.04
CA CYS A 79 -12.16 -8.65 9.84
C CYS A 79 -11.31 -9.87 9.44
N ILE A 80 -11.90 -11.06 9.31
CA ILE A 80 -11.18 -12.26 8.86
C ILE A 80 -10.52 -12.02 7.51
N ALA A 81 -11.27 -11.51 6.53
CA ALA A 81 -10.74 -11.28 5.18
C ALA A 81 -9.58 -10.26 5.16
N ARG A 82 -9.66 -9.19 5.98
CA ARG A 82 -8.59 -8.18 6.07
C ARG A 82 -7.37 -8.70 6.82
N CYS A 83 -7.58 -9.32 7.99
CA CYS A 83 -6.48 -9.93 8.75
C CYS A 83 -5.75 -10.99 7.92
N THR A 84 -6.48 -11.89 7.26
CA THR A 84 -5.89 -12.91 6.37
C THR A 84 -5.02 -12.25 5.29
N ARG A 85 -5.55 -11.24 4.58
CA ARG A 85 -4.83 -10.56 3.50
C ARG A 85 -3.54 -9.89 4.00
N ILE A 86 -3.59 -9.24 5.16
CA ILE A 86 -2.46 -8.45 5.67
C ILE A 86 -1.43 -9.38 6.32
N TYR A 87 -1.83 -10.19 7.28
CA TYR A 87 -0.90 -10.99 8.08
C TYR A 87 -0.28 -12.16 7.30
N SER A 88 -0.90 -12.63 6.22
CA SER A 88 -0.28 -13.66 5.38
C SER A 88 1.09 -13.24 4.81
N VAL A 89 1.30 -11.95 4.60
CA VAL A 89 2.56 -11.41 4.08
C VAL A 89 3.32 -10.61 5.15
N ALA A 90 2.63 -9.74 5.90
CA ALA A 90 3.28 -8.83 6.85
C ALA A 90 3.95 -9.57 8.01
N LEU A 91 3.30 -10.61 8.59
CA LEU A 91 3.87 -11.35 9.71
C LEU A 91 5.20 -12.04 9.34
N PRO A 92 5.28 -12.88 8.29
CA PRO A 92 6.54 -13.50 7.91
C PRO A 92 7.63 -12.48 7.60
N LEU A 93 7.30 -11.38 6.91
CA LEU A 93 8.28 -10.39 6.52
C LEU A 93 8.80 -9.54 7.69
N VAL A 94 7.95 -9.19 8.65
CA VAL A 94 8.41 -8.52 9.88
C VAL A 94 9.38 -9.43 10.64
N LEU A 95 9.07 -10.72 10.77
CA LEU A 95 9.99 -11.69 11.41
C LEU A 95 11.29 -11.82 10.64
N LEU A 96 11.24 -11.91 9.31
CA LEU A 96 12.44 -11.93 8.46
C LEU A 96 13.24 -10.62 8.53
N GLY A 97 12.58 -9.48 8.68
CA GLY A 97 13.24 -8.18 8.87
C GLY A 97 14.05 -8.13 10.17
N PHE A 98 13.48 -8.59 11.29
CA PHE A 98 14.21 -8.70 12.56
C PHE A 98 15.32 -9.75 12.50
N ALA A 99 15.08 -10.92 11.91
CA ALA A 99 16.09 -11.97 11.75
C ALA A 99 17.25 -11.51 10.86
N GLY A 100 16.95 -10.85 9.73
CA GLY A 100 17.96 -10.29 8.83
C GLY A 100 18.79 -9.19 9.49
N ALA A 101 18.15 -8.30 10.26
CA ALA A 101 18.88 -7.28 11.02
C ALA A 101 19.80 -7.92 12.09
N ALA A 102 19.33 -8.94 12.80
CA ALA A 102 20.14 -9.67 13.77
C ALA A 102 21.33 -10.36 13.11
N PHE A 103 21.13 -10.99 11.94
CA PHE A 103 22.21 -11.57 11.13
C PHE A 103 23.25 -10.51 10.77
N LEU A 104 22.84 -9.35 10.24
CA LEU A 104 23.78 -8.29 9.84
C LEU A 104 24.63 -7.76 11.01
N VAL A 105 24.05 -7.70 12.21
CA VAL A 105 24.78 -7.26 13.41
C VAL A 105 25.73 -8.33 13.93
N VAL A 106 25.27 -9.57 14.02
CA VAL A 106 26.08 -10.69 14.56
C VAL A 106 27.29 -10.99 13.69
N ASP A 107 27.13 -10.96 12.36
CA ASP A 107 28.21 -11.24 11.42
C ASP A 107 29.03 -9.99 11.04
N GLY A 108 28.81 -8.86 11.72
CA GLY A 108 29.62 -7.64 11.58
C GLY A 108 29.38 -6.84 10.29
N PHE A 109 28.32 -7.11 9.54
CA PHE A 109 27.94 -6.35 8.34
C PHE A 109 27.31 -4.99 8.65
N ALA A 110 26.79 -4.80 9.88
CA ALA A 110 26.22 -3.54 10.32
C ALA A 110 26.48 -3.31 11.82
N PRO A 111 26.65 -2.04 12.25
CA PRO A 111 26.81 -1.73 13.66
C PRO A 111 25.46 -1.91 14.41
N PRO A 112 25.49 -2.33 15.70
CA PRO A 112 24.27 -2.55 16.50
C PRO A 112 23.35 -1.32 16.58
N GLU A 113 23.92 -0.12 16.57
CA GLU A 113 23.20 1.15 16.66
C GLU A 113 22.25 1.37 15.47
N GLN A 114 22.60 0.81 14.31
CA GLN A 114 21.73 0.88 13.11
C GLN A 114 20.43 0.11 13.30
N PHE A 115 20.44 -0.92 14.16
CA PHE A 115 19.29 -1.77 14.45
C PHE A 115 18.97 -1.80 15.94
N TYR A 116 18.94 -0.61 16.57
CA TYR A 116 18.63 -0.44 18.01
C TYR A 116 17.34 -1.13 18.46
N GLN A 117 16.41 -1.39 17.52
CA GLN A 117 15.17 -2.11 17.74
C GLN A 117 15.42 -3.56 18.24
N LEU A 118 16.56 -4.16 17.91
CA LEU A 118 16.94 -5.49 18.37
C LEU A 118 17.14 -5.54 19.89
N GLY A 119 17.64 -4.46 20.50
CA GLY A 119 17.78 -4.36 21.95
C GLY A 119 16.45 -4.33 22.72
N LYS A 120 15.33 -4.04 22.01
CA LYS A 120 13.98 -3.95 22.59
C LYS A 120 12.94 -4.67 21.73
N VAL A 121 13.25 -5.89 21.26
CA VAL A 121 12.36 -6.69 20.40
C VAL A 121 10.98 -6.86 21.02
N TRP A 122 10.91 -7.03 22.35
CA TRP A 122 9.64 -7.15 23.08
C TRP A 122 8.71 -5.95 22.93
N LEU A 123 9.22 -4.75 22.60
CA LEU A 123 8.46 -3.53 22.35
C LEU A 123 8.20 -3.35 20.85
N TYR A 124 9.26 -3.41 20.03
CA TYR A 124 9.17 -3.08 18.61
C TYR A 124 8.47 -4.15 17.77
N LEU A 125 8.65 -5.43 18.07
CA LEU A 125 7.98 -6.48 17.33
C LEU A 125 6.44 -6.42 17.47
N PRO A 126 5.86 -6.33 18.67
CA PRO A 126 4.41 -6.11 18.81
C PRO A 126 3.94 -4.79 18.21
N MET A 127 4.70 -3.70 18.34
CA MET A 127 4.37 -2.40 17.74
C MET A 127 4.20 -2.51 16.22
N HIS A 128 5.11 -3.21 15.54
CA HIS A 128 5.02 -3.40 14.10
C HIS A 128 3.93 -4.39 13.69
N LEU A 129 3.72 -5.47 14.45
CA LEU A 129 2.63 -6.41 14.21
C LEU A 129 1.24 -5.77 14.43
N LEU A 130 1.15 -4.72 15.25
CA LEU A 130 -0.06 -3.93 15.45
C LEU A 130 -0.12 -2.68 14.53
N PHE A 131 0.83 -2.51 13.61
CA PHE A 131 0.89 -1.41 12.64
C PHE A 131 0.93 -0.02 13.29
N MET A 132 1.57 0.09 14.46
CA MET A 132 1.62 1.32 15.26
C MET A 132 2.83 2.22 14.91
N GLY A 133 3.67 1.82 13.97
CA GLY A 133 4.90 2.53 13.60
C GLY A 133 4.71 3.92 12.99
N GLU A 134 3.48 4.30 12.62
CA GLU A 134 3.18 5.60 12.01
C GLU A 134 2.15 6.45 12.80
N LEU A 135 1.82 6.05 14.02
CA LEU A 135 0.85 6.79 14.83
C LEU A 135 1.46 8.10 15.35
N TRP A 136 0.66 9.16 15.33
CA TRP A 136 1.04 10.49 15.83
C TRP A 136 2.37 10.98 15.24
N THR A 137 3.39 11.13 16.07
CA THR A 137 4.74 11.58 15.71
C THR A 137 5.72 10.43 15.45
N VAL A 138 5.31 9.18 15.74
CA VAL A 138 6.13 7.99 15.50
C VAL A 138 6.32 7.78 13.99
N SER A 139 7.53 7.46 13.55
CA SER A 139 7.84 7.11 12.16
C SER A 139 8.94 6.05 12.18
N GLU A 140 8.53 4.86 12.53
CA GLU A 140 9.38 3.71 12.85
C GLU A 140 8.96 2.51 12.00
N PRO A 141 9.57 2.27 10.84
CA PRO A 141 9.36 1.03 10.10
C PRO A 141 10.11 -0.14 10.77
N PRO A 142 9.68 -1.38 10.55
CA PRO A 142 10.44 -2.56 10.98
C PRO A 142 11.84 -2.57 10.34
N PRO A 143 12.82 -3.20 10.98
CA PRO A 143 14.16 -3.35 10.40
C PRO A 143 14.11 -3.85 8.96
N LEU A 144 14.88 -3.24 8.06
CA LEU A 144 15.01 -3.58 6.64
C LEU A 144 13.73 -3.40 5.79
N LEU A 145 12.61 -2.98 6.37
CA LEU A 145 11.29 -2.91 5.70
C LEU A 145 10.78 -1.47 5.62
N ALA A 146 11.57 -0.53 5.11
CA ALA A 146 11.15 0.87 5.02
C ALA A 146 9.77 1.07 4.37
N PRO A 147 9.36 0.39 3.27
CA PRO A 147 8.03 0.56 2.66
C PRO A 147 6.85 0.18 3.56
N TYR A 148 7.07 -0.48 4.67
CA TYR A 148 6.05 -0.91 5.62
C TYR A 148 5.22 0.26 6.22
N TRP A 149 5.77 1.48 6.19
CA TRP A 149 5.08 2.66 6.69
C TRP A 149 3.68 2.83 6.09
N SER A 150 3.52 2.65 4.77
CA SER A 150 2.23 2.83 4.09
C SER A 150 1.21 1.75 4.45
N LEU A 151 1.68 0.53 4.77
CA LEU A 151 0.82 -0.55 5.25
C LEU A 151 0.21 -0.21 6.61
N GLY A 152 0.96 0.49 7.49
CA GLY A 152 0.44 1.03 8.74
C GLY A 152 -0.77 1.93 8.53
N TYR A 153 -0.71 2.84 7.55
CA TYR A 153 -1.84 3.69 7.15
C TYR A 153 -3.01 2.84 6.63
N GLU A 154 -2.76 1.94 5.70
CA GLU A 154 -3.79 1.12 5.06
C GLU A 154 -4.56 0.28 6.09
N VAL A 155 -3.88 -0.34 7.06
CA VAL A 155 -4.52 -1.16 8.08
C VAL A 155 -5.44 -0.33 8.97
N TRP A 156 -5.00 0.85 9.43
CA TRP A 156 -5.85 1.72 10.24
C TRP A 156 -7.02 2.31 9.45
N TYR A 157 -6.87 2.56 8.14
CA TYR A 157 -7.98 2.94 7.27
C TYR A 157 -8.99 1.79 7.10
N TYR A 158 -8.55 0.53 7.07
CA TYR A 158 -9.46 -0.61 7.12
C TYR A 158 -10.25 -0.66 8.42
N VAL A 159 -9.61 -0.40 9.56
CA VAL A 159 -10.29 -0.36 10.87
C VAL A 159 -11.32 0.77 10.90
N LEU A 160 -10.97 1.98 10.46
CA LEU A 160 -11.86 3.13 10.34
C LEU A 160 -13.05 2.84 9.42
N PHE A 161 -12.80 2.29 8.23
CA PHE A 161 -13.84 1.92 7.28
C PHE A 161 -14.78 0.87 7.85
N GLY A 162 -14.26 -0.17 8.49
CA GLY A 162 -15.07 -1.20 9.15
C GLY A 162 -15.96 -0.61 10.24
N ALA A 163 -15.44 0.29 11.08
CA ALA A 163 -16.22 0.99 12.08
C ALA A 163 -17.33 1.86 11.46
N MET A 164 -17.01 2.60 10.38
CA MET A 164 -18.00 3.43 9.67
C MET A 164 -19.10 2.60 8.99
N PHE A 165 -18.74 1.46 8.41
CA PHE A 165 -19.66 0.65 7.61
C PHE A 165 -20.60 -0.20 8.50
N TYR A 166 -20.06 -0.88 9.54
CA TYR A 166 -20.81 -1.86 10.35
C TYR A 166 -21.43 -1.29 11.62
N LEU A 167 -20.91 -0.18 12.17
CA LEU A 167 -21.50 0.45 13.35
C LEU A 167 -22.56 1.47 12.94
N ARG A 168 -23.49 1.75 13.87
CA ARG A 168 -24.60 2.69 13.64
C ARG A 168 -24.78 3.65 14.82
N GLY A 169 -25.45 4.76 14.57
CA GLY A 169 -25.84 5.74 15.59
C GLY A 169 -24.66 6.28 16.41
N ARG A 170 -24.91 6.58 17.68
CA ARG A 170 -23.91 7.15 18.62
C ARG A 170 -22.66 6.29 18.77
N ARG A 171 -22.82 4.96 18.74
CA ARG A 171 -21.67 4.05 18.85
C ARG A 171 -20.69 4.22 17.67
N ARG A 172 -21.18 4.41 16.45
CA ARG A 172 -20.32 4.70 15.27
C ARG A 172 -19.52 5.98 15.49
N LEU A 173 -20.18 7.07 15.92
CA LEU A 173 -19.52 8.36 16.13
C LEU A 173 -18.43 8.26 17.22
N LEU A 174 -18.74 7.63 18.33
CA LEU A 174 -17.77 7.47 19.43
C LEU A 174 -16.56 6.62 19.03
N VAL A 175 -16.79 5.49 18.36
CA VAL A 175 -15.68 4.59 17.95
C VAL A 175 -14.84 5.24 16.86
N VAL A 176 -15.45 5.86 15.84
CA VAL A 176 -14.71 6.55 14.78
C VAL A 176 -13.94 7.74 15.34
N GLY A 177 -14.54 8.54 16.22
CA GLY A 177 -13.86 9.65 16.90
C GLY A 177 -12.65 9.17 17.73
N ALA A 178 -12.83 8.12 18.51
CA ALA A 178 -11.75 7.51 19.30
C ALA A 178 -10.63 6.97 18.41
N LEU A 179 -10.95 6.31 17.29
CA LEU A 179 -9.97 5.81 16.32
C LEU A 179 -9.21 6.97 15.65
N LEU A 180 -9.91 8.04 15.25
CA LEU A 180 -9.24 9.22 14.68
C LEU A 180 -8.28 9.84 15.69
N LEU A 181 -8.68 10.02 16.94
CA LEU A 181 -7.79 10.50 18.00
C LEU A 181 -6.60 9.57 18.20
N PHE A 182 -6.83 8.26 18.16
CA PHE A 182 -5.78 7.27 18.36
C PHE A 182 -4.72 7.29 17.24
N VAL A 183 -5.13 7.39 15.98
CA VAL A 183 -4.19 7.32 14.85
C VAL A 183 -3.37 8.61 14.66
N GLY A 184 -3.92 9.76 14.97
CA GLY A 184 -3.24 11.04 14.94
C GLY A 184 -3.14 11.71 13.57
N PRO A 185 -2.55 12.94 13.53
CA PRO A 185 -2.67 13.86 12.40
C PRO A 185 -2.04 13.37 11.10
N LYS A 186 -0.94 12.61 11.14
CA LYS A 186 -0.33 12.08 9.90
C LYS A 186 -1.32 11.22 9.11
N LEU A 187 -2.05 10.33 9.79
CA LEU A 187 -3.05 9.50 9.14
C LEU A 187 -4.24 10.34 8.67
N TRP A 188 -4.61 11.41 9.36
CA TRP A 188 -5.68 12.31 8.88
C TRP A 188 -5.34 12.97 7.55
N LEU A 189 -4.07 13.40 7.38
CA LEU A 189 -3.63 14.05 6.15
C LEU A 189 -3.74 13.15 4.92
N LEU A 190 -3.50 11.85 5.04
CA LEU A 190 -3.57 10.92 3.90
C LEU A 190 -4.90 10.16 3.81
N LEU A 191 -5.77 10.28 4.82
CA LEU A 191 -7.11 9.66 4.79
C LEU A 191 -7.95 10.09 3.57
N PRO A 192 -7.96 11.38 3.12
CA PRO A 192 -8.67 11.78 1.92
C PRO A 192 -8.21 11.06 0.66
N VAL A 193 -6.90 10.78 0.53
CA VAL A 193 -6.35 10.03 -0.61
C VAL A 193 -6.94 8.62 -0.67
N TRP A 194 -6.96 7.91 0.44
CA TRP A 194 -7.53 6.58 0.52
C TRP A 194 -9.06 6.59 0.37
N ALA A 195 -9.75 7.54 1.05
CA ALA A 195 -11.20 7.68 1.01
C ALA A 195 -11.72 8.06 -0.38
N SER A 196 -10.91 8.74 -1.19
CA SER A 196 -11.25 9.06 -2.59
C SER A 196 -11.49 7.80 -3.43
N GLY A 197 -10.77 6.71 -3.15
CA GLY A 197 -11.00 5.40 -3.75
C GLY A 197 -12.38 4.85 -3.40
N VAL A 198 -12.81 4.97 -2.14
CA VAL A 198 -14.16 4.61 -1.70
C VAL A 198 -15.20 5.47 -2.42
N ALA A 199 -14.96 6.78 -2.49
CA ALA A 199 -15.86 7.72 -3.19
C ALA A 199 -15.95 7.40 -4.69
N ALA A 200 -14.82 7.11 -5.35
CA ALA A 200 -14.76 6.72 -6.75
C ALA A 200 -15.59 5.46 -7.04
N TYR A 201 -15.50 4.44 -6.15
CA TYR A 201 -16.33 3.24 -6.26
C TYR A 201 -17.83 3.58 -6.22
N HIS A 202 -18.27 4.40 -5.27
CA HIS A 202 -19.70 4.78 -5.17
C HIS A 202 -20.16 5.69 -6.31
N TRP A 203 -19.30 6.60 -6.78
CA TRP A 203 -19.62 7.49 -7.89
C TRP A 203 -19.82 6.70 -9.19
N GLN A 204 -18.92 5.78 -9.52
CA GLN A 204 -19.01 4.98 -10.75
C GLN A 204 -20.25 4.08 -10.84
N LYS A 205 -20.89 3.75 -9.70
CA LYS A 205 -22.15 2.97 -9.70
C LYS A 205 -23.31 3.77 -10.24
N LYS A 206 -23.25 5.10 -10.12
CA LYS A 206 -24.34 6.02 -10.46
C LYS A 206 -24.13 6.75 -11.78
N HIS A 207 -22.87 6.84 -12.24
CA HIS A 207 -22.51 7.65 -13.38
C HIS A 207 -21.76 6.85 -14.43
N THR A 208 -21.95 7.24 -15.69
CA THR A 208 -21.22 6.74 -16.85
C THR A 208 -20.65 7.92 -17.62
N ILE A 209 -19.52 7.73 -18.26
CA ILE A 209 -18.85 8.74 -19.09
C ILE A 209 -18.90 8.24 -20.53
N ALA A 210 -19.24 9.11 -21.48
CA ALA A 210 -19.21 8.74 -22.90
C ALA A 210 -17.80 8.28 -23.30
N ARG A 211 -17.69 7.18 -24.06
CA ARG A 211 -16.41 6.54 -24.37
C ARG A 211 -15.35 7.48 -24.98
N PRO A 212 -15.66 8.39 -25.93
CA PRO A 212 -14.65 9.32 -26.44
C PRO A 212 -14.10 10.25 -25.36
N LEU A 213 -14.97 10.77 -24.49
CA LEU A 213 -14.58 11.62 -23.36
C LEU A 213 -13.77 10.83 -22.33
N ALA A 214 -14.14 9.58 -22.09
CA ALA A 214 -13.40 8.69 -21.20
C ALA A 214 -11.98 8.40 -21.70
N LEU A 215 -11.82 8.12 -23.00
CA LEU A 215 -10.49 7.94 -23.61
C LEU A 215 -9.66 9.22 -23.55
N ALA A 216 -10.26 10.36 -23.89
CA ALA A 216 -9.58 11.66 -23.81
C ALA A 216 -9.16 11.96 -22.37
N GLY A 217 -10.05 11.79 -21.39
CA GLY A 217 -9.75 12.00 -19.97
C GLY A 217 -8.67 11.05 -19.45
N TRP A 218 -8.68 9.79 -19.88
CA TRP A 218 -7.62 8.83 -19.57
C TRP A 218 -6.25 9.27 -20.10
N CYS A 219 -6.16 9.70 -21.37
CA CYS A 219 -4.92 10.22 -21.94
C CYS A 219 -4.45 11.50 -21.24
N VAL A 220 -5.38 12.45 -21.00
CA VAL A 220 -5.08 13.72 -20.35
C VAL A 220 -4.54 13.51 -18.95
N THR A 221 -5.15 12.62 -18.15
CA THR A 221 -4.67 12.36 -16.79
C THR A 221 -3.27 11.75 -16.76
N LEU A 222 -2.93 10.87 -17.70
CA LEU A 222 -1.56 10.37 -17.85
C LEU A 222 -0.57 11.47 -18.26
N ALA A 223 -0.95 12.30 -19.24
CA ALA A 223 -0.12 13.42 -19.66
C ALA A 223 0.13 14.42 -18.53
N LEU A 224 -0.90 14.71 -17.71
CA LEU A 224 -0.79 15.58 -16.54
C LEU A 224 0.08 14.97 -15.44
N LEU A 225 0.02 13.63 -15.22
CA LEU A 225 0.92 12.97 -14.26
C LEU A 225 2.39 13.08 -14.70
N VAL A 226 2.64 12.91 -16.02
CA VAL A 226 3.97 13.11 -16.59
C VAL A 226 4.42 14.57 -16.43
N ALA A 227 3.56 15.54 -16.81
CA ALA A 227 3.86 16.96 -16.70
C ALA A 227 4.11 17.39 -15.23
N PHE A 228 3.29 16.89 -14.29
CA PHE A 228 3.46 17.10 -12.85
C PHE A 228 4.87 16.69 -12.38
N LYS A 229 5.33 15.52 -12.83
CA LYS A 229 6.65 15.01 -12.46
C LYS A 229 7.80 15.75 -13.12
N LEU A 230 7.68 16.03 -14.41
CA LEU A 230 8.70 16.79 -15.16
C LEU A 230 8.85 18.24 -14.67
N ALA A 231 7.75 18.84 -14.21
CA ALA A 231 7.76 20.19 -13.62
C ALA A 231 8.29 20.23 -12.18
N GLY A 232 8.62 19.08 -11.55
CA GLY A 232 9.09 19.04 -10.17
C GLY A 232 8.08 19.53 -9.14
N LEU A 233 6.78 19.50 -9.46
CA LEU A 233 5.73 20.01 -8.58
C LEU A 233 5.64 19.22 -7.27
N ASP A 234 6.02 17.97 -7.28
CA ASP A 234 6.10 17.13 -6.09
C ASP A 234 7.11 17.67 -5.06
N VAL A 235 8.28 18.12 -5.54
CA VAL A 235 9.32 18.72 -4.68
C VAL A 235 8.88 20.10 -4.20
N SER A 236 8.38 20.95 -5.11
CA SER A 236 7.96 22.32 -4.80
C SER A 236 6.84 22.35 -3.75
N LEU A 237 5.82 21.48 -3.90
CA LEU A 237 4.71 21.38 -2.95
C LEU A 237 5.15 20.81 -1.60
N ARG A 238 6.11 19.89 -1.60
CA ARG A 238 6.70 19.39 -0.35
C ARG A 238 7.44 20.49 0.40
N MET A 239 8.27 21.28 -0.29
CA MET A 239 8.97 22.43 0.33
C MET A 239 7.97 23.44 0.87
N LEU A 240 6.91 23.75 0.11
CA LEU A 240 5.84 24.63 0.58
C LEU A 240 5.22 24.14 1.90
N VAL A 241 4.99 22.84 2.05
CA VAL A 241 4.49 22.25 3.31
C VAL A 241 5.51 22.42 4.43
N LEU A 242 6.78 22.08 4.19
CA LEU A 242 7.80 22.11 5.23
C LEU A 242 8.09 23.54 5.73
N ASP A 243 8.14 24.51 4.81
CA ASP A 243 8.43 25.91 5.11
C ASP A 243 7.27 26.61 5.84
N ASN A 244 6.03 26.15 5.64
CA ASN A 244 4.82 26.75 6.20
C ASN A 244 4.12 25.87 7.24
N TRP A 245 4.77 24.80 7.75
CA TRP A 245 4.13 23.89 8.70
C TRP A 245 3.87 24.57 10.04
N PRO A 246 2.60 24.76 10.46
CA PRO A 246 2.28 25.62 11.58
C PRO A 246 2.45 24.95 12.96
N PHE A 247 2.68 23.64 13.00
CA PHE A 247 2.66 22.87 14.25
C PHE A 247 4.07 22.50 14.70
N ALA A 248 4.66 23.29 15.58
CA ALA A 248 5.95 22.99 16.18
C ALA A 248 5.88 21.63 16.94
N GLY A 249 6.86 20.75 16.69
CA GLY A 249 6.94 19.44 17.32
C GLY A 249 6.07 18.32 16.69
N LEU A 250 5.15 18.67 15.79
CA LEU A 250 4.31 17.70 15.06
C LEU A 250 4.74 17.59 13.59
N HIS A 251 5.95 17.13 13.33
CA HIS A 251 6.43 16.98 11.96
C HIS A 251 5.61 15.98 11.16
N PRO A 252 5.19 16.33 9.92
CA PRO A 252 4.36 15.46 9.08
C PRO A 252 5.10 14.21 8.59
N LYS A 253 6.43 14.18 8.57
CA LYS A 253 7.29 13.02 8.21
C LYS A 253 6.79 12.28 6.96
N SER A 254 6.27 11.05 7.11
CA SER A 254 5.73 10.26 6.01
C SER A 254 4.54 10.91 5.28
N ALA A 255 3.91 11.91 5.86
CA ALA A 255 2.82 12.69 5.23
C ALA A 255 3.27 14.09 4.73
N ASP A 256 4.56 14.40 4.69
CA ASP A 256 5.10 15.74 4.31
C ASP A 256 4.78 16.15 2.86
N ARG A 257 4.35 15.19 2.01
CA ARG A 257 3.98 15.43 0.62
C ARG A 257 2.47 15.45 0.37
N PHE A 258 1.64 15.59 1.42
CA PHE A 258 0.18 15.43 1.29
C PHE A 258 -0.46 16.36 0.24
N LEU A 259 0.05 17.58 0.03
CA LEU A 259 -0.47 18.47 -1.03
C LEU A 259 -0.21 17.90 -2.43
N ALA A 260 1.00 17.40 -2.68
CA ALA A 260 1.35 16.72 -3.91
C ALA A 260 0.51 15.44 -4.08
N ASP A 261 0.36 14.67 -3.00
CA ASP A 261 -0.45 13.44 -2.99
C ASP A 261 -1.93 13.72 -3.33
N TYR A 262 -2.49 14.86 -2.94
CA TYR A 262 -3.87 15.24 -3.30
C TYR A 262 -4.02 15.54 -4.78
N LEU A 263 -3.05 16.21 -5.43
CA LEU A 263 -3.09 16.45 -6.88
C LEU A 263 -2.96 15.13 -7.64
N VAL A 264 -1.98 14.29 -7.27
CA VAL A 264 -1.82 12.96 -7.87
C VAL A 264 -3.08 12.11 -7.66
N CYS A 265 -3.66 12.15 -6.47
CA CYS A 265 -4.90 11.46 -6.14
C CYS A 265 -6.06 11.87 -7.07
N ALA A 266 -6.25 13.17 -7.29
CA ALA A 266 -7.28 13.67 -8.21
C ALA A 266 -7.09 13.13 -9.63
N LEU A 267 -5.84 13.10 -10.12
CA LEU A 267 -5.51 12.53 -11.43
C LEU A 267 -5.75 11.02 -11.48
N VAL A 268 -5.34 10.27 -10.46
CA VAL A 268 -5.54 8.81 -10.38
C VAL A 268 -7.01 8.45 -10.31
N VAL A 269 -7.80 9.14 -9.48
CA VAL A 269 -9.25 8.92 -9.38
C VAL A 269 -9.93 9.18 -10.73
N THR A 270 -9.64 10.32 -11.35
CA THR A 270 -10.18 10.67 -12.68
C THR A 270 -9.78 9.62 -13.72
N ASN A 271 -8.53 9.18 -13.70
CA ASN A 271 -8.03 8.13 -14.58
C ASN A 271 -8.83 6.82 -14.42
N PHE A 272 -9.08 6.36 -13.19
CA PHE A 272 -9.85 5.14 -12.92
C PHE A 272 -11.32 5.27 -13.38
N LEU A 273 -11.94 6.42 -13.14
CA LEU A 273 -13.31 6.67 -13.59
C LEU A 273 -13.41 6.71 -15.12
N CYS A 274 -12.41 7.27 -15.79
CA CYS A 274 -12.29 7.24 -17.24
C CYS A 274 -12.02 5.83 -17.76
N ALA A 275 -11.07 5.10 -17.16
CA ALA A 275 -10.69 3.76 -17.58
C ALA A 275 -11.85 2.75 -17.54
N LYS A 276 -12.77 2.87 -16.57
CA LYS A 276 -13.98 2.05 -16.50
C LYS A 276 -14.82 2.15 -17.78
N ASN A 277 -14.88 3.33 -18.42
CA ASN A 277 -15.76 3.64 -19.54
C ASN A 277 -14.99 3.64 -20.89
N ALA A 278 -13.65 3.54 -20.86
CA ALA A 278 -12.79 3.60 -22.07
C ALA A 278 -12.79 2.29 -22.87
N ASP A 279 -13.23 1.18 -22.26
CA ASP A 279 -13.24 -0.17 -22.85
C ASP A 279 -11.86 -0.67 -23.29
N PHE A 280 -11.09 -1.14 -22.32
CA PHE A 280 -9.78 -1.77 -22.54
C PHE A 280 -9.90 -3.28 -22.80
N SER A 281 -10.84 -3.73 -23.62
CA SER A 281 -11.05 -5.15 -23.94
C SER A 281 -9.82 -5.81 -24.56
N ALA A 282 -8.96 -5.05 -25.24
CA ALA A 282 -7.69 -5.56 -25.76
C ALA A 282 -6.77 -6.13 -24.67
N LEU A 283 -6.83 -5.63 -23.43
CA LEU A 283 -6.06 -6.18 -22.30
C LEU A 283 -6.43 -7.64 -21.99
N LEU A 284 -7.63 -8.10 -22.33
CA LEU A 284 -8.05 -9.46 -22.08
C LEU A 284 -7.19 -10.51 -22.81
N ARG A 285 -6.45 -10.11 -23.86
CA ARG A 285 -5.49 -10.98 -24.56
C ARG A 285 -4.32 -11.39 -23.65
N ILE A 286 -3.98 -10.57 -22.68
CA ILE A 286 -2.89 -10.80 -21.71
C ILE A 286 -3.41 -11.00 -20.28
N GLU A 287 -4.66 -11.41 -20.10
CA GLU A 287 -5.30 -11.54 -18.79
C GLU A 287 -4.52 -12.47 -17.85
N ARG A 288 -4.12 -13.66 -18.34
CA ARG A 288 -3.42 -14.65 -17.50
C ARG A 288 -2.09 -14.13 -16.93
N PRO A 289 -1.14 -13.63 -17.75
CA PRO A 289 0.13 -13.11 -17.21
C PRO A 289 -0.08 -11.89 -16.31
N VAL A 290 -0.99 -10.98 -16.63
CA VAL A 290 -1.26 -9.81 -15.79
C VAL A 290 -1.78 -10.22 -14.42
N ARG A 291 -2.78 -11.11 -14.34
CA ARG A 291 -3.31 -11.58 -13.06
C ARG A 291 -2.26 -12.35 -12.25
N TRP A 292 -1.41 -13.12 -12.92
CA TRP A 292 -0.31 -13.81 -12.26
C TRP A 292 0.69 -12.83 -11.66
N LEU A 293 1.15 -11.83 -12.41
CA LEU A 293 2.04 -10.78 -11.91
C LEU A 293 1.38 -9.97 -10.77
N ALA A 294 0.11 -9.59 -10.94
CA ALA A 294 -0.62 -8.84 -9.93
C ALA A 294 -0.83 -9.62 -8.62
N SER A 295 -0.80 -10.96 -8.67
CA SER A 295 -0.93 -11.80 -7.48
C SER A 295 0.30 -11.80 -6.58
N TYR A 296 1.44 -11.28 -7.03
CA TYR A 296 2.67 -11.15 -6.25
C TYR A 296 2.96 -9.71 -5.79
N THR A 297 2.11 -8.75 -6.14
CA THR A 297 2.42 -7.33 -5.93
C THR A 297 2.58 -6.93 -4.48
N PHE A 298 1.83 -7.52 -3.56
CA PHE A 298 1.94 -7.20 -2.14
C PHE A 298 3.23 -7.79 -1.55
N THR A 299 3.58 -9.01 -1.93
CA THR A 299 4.86 -9.62 -1.56
C THR A 299 6.02 -8.83 -2.14
N LEU A 300 6.00 -8.47 -3.44
CA LEU A 300 7.02 -7.66 -4.10
C LEU A 300 7.21 -6.31 -3.38
N TYR A 301 6.10 -5.65 -3.04
CA TYR A 301 6.11 -4.35 -2.36
C TYR A 301 6.85 -4.36 -1.02
N LEU A 302 6.82 -5.46 -0.27
CA LEU A 302 7.50 -5.56 1.02
C LEU A 302 8.88 -6.22 0.91
N VAL A 303 9.02 -7.25 0.07
CA VAL A 303 10.26 -8.05 -0.05
C VAL A 303 11.41 -7.26 -0.66
N HIS A 304 11.14 -6.39 -1.67
CA HIS A 304 12.23 -5.72 -2.39
C HIS A 304 13.17 -4.93 -1.48
N ALA A 305 12.63 -4.22 -0.48
CA ALA A 305 13.45 -3.43 0.44
C ALA A 305 14.33 -4.31 1.34
N LEU A 306 13.76 -5.42 1.85
CA LEU A 306 14.49 -6.41 2.62
C LEU A 306 15.67 -6.97 1.80
N VAL A 307 15.37 -7.42 0.58
CA VAL A 307 16.38 -8.02 -0.32
C VAL A 307 17.44 -7.00 -0.70
N MET A 308 17.07 -5.79 -1.11
CA MET A 308 18.02 -4.74 -1.48
C MET A 308 18.96 -4.42 -0.33
N ARG A 309 18.43 -4.20 0.86
CA ARG A 309 19.26 -3.83 2.03
C ARG A 309 20.15 -4.97 2.49
N MET A 310 19.68 -6.22 2.44
CA MET A 310 20.50 -7.39 2.71
C MET A 310 21.61 -7.56 1.66
N TRP A 311 21.25 -7.44 0.37
CA TRP A 311 22.19 -7.54 -0.74
C TRP A 311 23.31 -6.50 -0.61
N LEU A 312 22.97 -5.24 -0.44
CA LEU A 312 23.93 -4.14 -0.37
C LEU A 312 24.79 -4.17 0.90
N ALA A 313 24.34 -4.83 1.96
CA ALA A 313 25.14 -4.99 3.17
C ALA A 313 26.15 -6.13 3.06
N VAL A 314 25.79 -7.23 2.39
CA VAL A 314 26.58 -8.47 2.37
C VAL A 314 27.43 -8.61 1.11
N TYR A 315 26.91 -8.15 -0.03
CA TYR A 315 27.57 -8.28 -1.33
C TYR A 315 28.30 -6.98 -1.71
N PRO A 316 29.58 -7.04 -2.15
CA PRO A 316 30.34 -5.86 -2.58
C PRO A 316 29.82 -5.35 -3.93
N HIS A 317 28.63 -4.78 -3.90
CA HIS A 317 27.90 -4.26 -5.05
C HIS A 317 28.60 -3.04 -5.65
N ARG A 318 28.82 -3.06 -6.97
CA ARG A 318 29.32 -1.92 -7.73
C ARG A 318 28.14 -1.09 -8.24
N GLN A 319 28.06 0.13 -7.74
CA GLN A 319 26.95 1.04 -8.07
C GLN A 319 26.83 1.23 -9.59
N SER A 320 25.63 1.06 -10.12
CA SER A 320 25.31 1.19 -11.55
C SER A 320 26.00 0.18 -12.49
N ASP A 321 26.70 -0.81 -11.97
CA ASP A 321 27.21 -1.90 -12.80
C ASP A 321 26.03 -2.74 -13.31
N PRO A 322 25.89 -2.93 -14.64
CA PRO A 322 24.70 -3.62 -15.19
C PRO A 322 24.56 -5.06 -14.71
N VAL A 323 25.70 -5.77 -14.46
CA VAL A 323 25.68 -7.17 -13.99
C VAL A 323 25.20 -7.23 -12.55
N ASP A 324 25.71 -6.34 -11.71
CA ASP A 324 25.34 -6.29 -10.29
C ASP A 324 23.87 -5.86 -10.13
N VAL A 325 23.41 -4.87 -10.91
CA VAL A 325 22.00 -4.44 -10.93
C VAL A 325 21.08 -5.56 -11.43
N LEU A 326 21.44 -6.25 -12.52
CA LEU A 326 20.68 -7.38 -13.04
C LEU A 326 20.61 -8.51 -12.02
N SER A 327 21.73 -8.84 -11.38
CA SER A 327 21.79 -9.86 -10.33
C SER A 327 20.87 -9.53 -9.17
N LEU A 328 20.86 -8.28 -8.71
CA LEU A 328 19.94 -7.80 -7.67
C LEU A 328 18.48 -7.95 -8.11
N VAL A 329 18.13 -7.58 -9.35
CA VAL A 329 16.77 -7.75 -9.89
C VAL A 329 16.38 -9.24 -9.89
N VAL A 330 17.27 -10.13 -10.34
CA VAL A 330 17.02 -11.58 -10.33
C VAL A 330 16.76 -12.09 -8.92
N VAL A 331 17.56 -11.64 -7.93
CA VAL A 331 17.37 -12.03 -6.53
C VAL A 331 16.05 -11.49 -5.98
N ILE A 332 15.66 -10.23 -6.28
CA ILE A 332 14.36 -9.66 -5.87
C ILE A 332 13.21 -10.49 -6.45
N VAL A 333 13.24 -10.80 -7.74
CA VAL A 333 12.18 -11.58 -8.40
C VAL A 333 12.09 -12.99 -7.83
N SER A 334 13.26 -13.65 -7.63
CA SER A 334 13.33 -14.99 -7.07
C SER A 334 12.80 -15.05 -5.64
N MET A 335 13.23 -14.13 -4.76
CA MET A 335 12.75 -14.05 -3.39
C MET A 335 11.27 -13.70 -3.31
N THR A 336 10.79 -12.78 -4.16
CA THR A 336 9.37 -12.47 -4.27
C THR A 336 8.56 -13.69 -4.67
N SER A 337 9.03 -14.47 -5.64
CA SER A 337 8.35 -15.69 -6.08
C SER A 337 8.32 -16.76 -4.98
N LEU A 338 9.44 -17.02 -4.32
CA LEU A 338 9.55 -18.01 -3.25
C LEU A 338 8.67 -17.64 -2.05
N ILE A 339 8.81 -16.40 -1.55
CA ILE A 339 8.05 -15.94 -0.40
C ILE A 339 6.56 -15.83 -0.74
N GLY A 340 6.21 -15.34 -1.92
CA GLY A 340 4.82 -15.22 -2.36
C GLY A 340 4.09 -16.56 -2.46
N GLN A 341 4.80 -17.64 -2.84
CA GLN A 341 4.21 -18.98 -2.89
C GLN A 341 3.78 -19.49 -1.51
N VAL A 342 4.53 -19.15 -0.44
CA VAL A 342 4.23 -19.61 0.93
C VAL A 342 3.41 -18.60 1.73
N THR A 343 3.24 -17.38 1.23
CA THR A 343 2.50 -16.30 1.89
C THR A 343 1.20 -15.98 1.15
N GLU A 344 1.27 -15.18 0.09
CA GLU A 344 0.11 -14.66 -0.64
C GLU A 344 -0.72 -15.77 -1.31
N HIS A 345 -0.05 -16.84 -1.80
CA HIS A 345 -0.70 -17.98 -2.44
C HIS A 345 -1.15 -19.08 -1.46
N ARG A 346 -0.76 -18.99 -0.19
CA ARG A 346 -1.18 -19.91 0.90
C ARG A 346 -1.95 -19.21 2.02
N LYS A 347 -2.64 -18.13 1.67
CA LYS A 347 -3.44 -17.34 2.62
C LYS A 347 -4.50 -18.14 3.37
N GLU A 348 -4.94 -19.30 2.83
CA GLU A 348 -5.90 -20.16 3.47
C GLU A 348 -5.42 -20.68 4.84
N TRP A 349 -4.11 -20.85 5.04
CA TRP A 349 -3.56 -21.23 6.33
C TRP A 349 -3.83 -20.15 7.39
N PHE A 350 -3.61 -18.89 7.01
CA PHE A 350 -3.89 -17.73 7.86
C PHE A 350 -5.39 -17.55 8.09
N GLU A 351 -6.21 -17.76 7.05
CA GLU A 351 -7.67 -17.71 7.16
C GLU A 351 -8.18 -18.72 8.18
N ALA A 352 -7.69 -19.97 8.13
CA ALA A 352 -8.06 -21.00 9.09
C ALA A 352 -7.74 -20.60 10.53
N VAL A 353 -6.60 -19.95 10.77
CA VAL A 353 -6.24 -19.43 12.11
C VAL A 353 -7.23 -18.35 12.55
N PHE A 354 -7.50 -17.35 11.70
CA PHE A 354 -8.42 -16.26 12.04
C PHE A 354 -9.86 -16.72 12.19
N VAL A 355 -10.31 -17.70 11.42
CA VAL A 355 -11.64 -18.34 11.58
C VAL A 355 -11.74 -19.02 12.93
N ARG A 356 -10.70 -19.75 13.39
CA ARG A 356 -10.66 -20.40 14.70
C ARG A 356 -10.66 -19.36 15.84
N LEU A 357 -9.87 -18.32 15.72
CA LEU A 357 -9.85 -17.22 16.71
C LEU A 357 -11.22 -16.52 16.79
N ALA A 358 -11.82 -16.26 15.65
CA ALA A 358 -13.13 -15.63 15.56
C ALA A 358 -14.28 -16.55 15.99
N ALA A 359 -14.11 -17.87 16.03
CA ALA A 359 -15.11 -18.80 16.54
C ALA A 359 -15.36 -18.62 18.04
N ARG A 360 -14.36 -18.10 18.77
CA ARG A 360 -14.47 -17.74 20.20
C ARG A 360 -15.24 -16.42 20.43
N TRP A 361 -15.53 -15.66 19.38
CA TRP A 361 -16.30 -14.42 19.46
C TRP A 361 -17.80 -14.75 19.53
N PRO A 362 -18.54 -14.29 20.54
CA PRO A 362 -19.95 -14.62 20.66
C PRO A 362 -20.71 -14.18 19.42
N ARG A 363 -21.41 -15.10 18.76
CA ARG A 363 -22.37 -14.82 17.71
C ARG A 363 -23.50 -14.00 18.35
N ARG A 364 -23.49 -12.66 18.22
CA ARG A 364 -24.70 -11.92 18.54
C ARG A 364 -25.79 -12.40 17.60
N ALA A 365 -26.84 -12.98 18.20
CA ALA A 365 -28.08 -13.28 17.48
C ALA A 365 -28.48 -12.02 16.71
N ALA A 366 -28.83 -12.19 15.45
CA ALA A 366 -29.45 -11.15 14.65
C ALA A 366 -30.77 -10.80 15.35
N THR A 367 -30.76 -9.75 16.15
CA THR A 367 -31.99 -9.12 16.61
C THR A 367 -32.61 -8.50 15.36
N GLN A 368 -33.76 -9.03 15.00
CA GLN A 368 -34.68 -8.64 13.94
C GLN A 368 -34.98 -7.14 13.94
#